data_9c42929965c64f6be618bf79f08ee049
#
_entry.id   9c42929965c64f6be618bf79f08ee049
#
_cell.length_a   1.000
_cell.length_b   1.000
_cell.length_c   1.000
_cell.angle_alpha   90.00
_cell.angle_beta   90.00
_cell.angle_gamma   90.00
#
_symmetry.space_group_name_H-M   'P 1'
#
loop_
_entity.id
_entity.type
_entity.pdbx_description
1 polymer ?
#
loop_
_entity_poly.entity_id
_entity_poly.type
_entity_poly.pdbx_seq_one_letter_code
_entity_poly.pdbx_strand_id
1 'polypeptide(L)'
;KNVLISFIFSILEKIKYTHIILMILIKTDINNMTNLENFREETKEWLDKNCPPSMRSGADPMIPVDEVWGGRNAEYKNPESKLWLDRMGEKGWTMPTVPKEYGGGGLSKDEVKVLNEELFRIGAKQPLLSFGIWMLAPVLLEYGSEEQKKEHIPKIIKGEIRWCQGYSEPGSGSDLASLATKAEDIGEK
;
A
#
# COMPACT_ATOMS: atom_id res chain seq x y z
N LYS A 1 13.95 40.38 -47.20
CA LYS A 1 13.48 41.01 -45.93
C LYS A 1 12.34 40.19 -45.25
N ASN A 2 11.36 39.68 -46.01
CA ASN A 2 10.17 38.99 -45.42
C ASN A 2 10.50 37.63 -44.78
N VAL A 3 11.50 36.89 -45.31
CA VAL A 3 11.89 35.58 -44.78
C VAL A 3 12.52 35.70 -43.38
N LEU A 4 13.35 36.72 -43.18
CA LEU A 4 14.01 36.96 -41.88
C LEU A 4 12.99 37.34 -40.79
N ILE A 5 12.00 38.17 -41.16
CA ILE A 5 10.91 38.56 -40.22
C ILE A 5 10.07 37.38 -39.86
N SER A 6 9.68 36.52 -40.80
CA SER A 6 8.91 35.27 -40.51
C SER A 6 9.69 34.30 -39.62
N PHE A 7 10.99 34.20 -39.83
CA PHE A 7 11.86 33.34 -39.00
C PHE A 7 11.97 33.87 -37.56
N ILE A 8 12.14 35.16 -37.38
CA ILE A 8 12.15 35.80 -36.05
C ILE A 8 10.83 35.60 -35.33
N PHE A 9 9.67 35.80 -36.00
CA PHE A 9 8.36 35.52 -35.42
C PHE A 9 8.19 34.09 -34.97
N SER A 10 8.61 33.11 -35.76
CA SER A 10 8.58 31.67 -35.40
C SER A 10 9.41 31.37 -34.16
N ILE A 11 10.58 31.99 -34.02
CA ILE A 11 11.42 31.83 -32.83
C ILE A 11 10.75 32.45 -31.60
N LEU A 12 10.19 33.63 -31.70
CA LEU A 12 9.52 34.31 -30.60
C LEU A 12 8.27 33.54 -30.12
N GLU A 13 7.50 32.95 -31.02
CA GLU A 13 6.38 32.08 -30.67
C GLU A 13 6.89 30.84 -29.89
N LYS A 14 7.90 30.17 -30.38
CA LYS A 14 8.49 29.00 -29.68
C LYS A 14 8.99 29.35 -28.28
N ILE A 15 9.65 30.49 -28.10
CA ILE A 15 10.10 30.97 -26.78
C ILE A 15 8.89 31.22 -25.87
N LYS A 16 7.83 31.84 -26.37
CA LYS A 16 6.60 32.11 -25.62
C LYS A 16 5.95 30.80 -25.14
N TYR A 17 5.82 29.79 -26.02
CA TYR A 17 5.27 28.47 -25.64
C TYR A 17 6.14 27.77 -24.63
N THR A 18 7.46 27.78 -24.78
CA THR A 18 8.40 27.18 -23.82
C THR A 18 8.26 27.85 -22.44
N HIS A 19 8.11 29.18 -22.39
CA HIS A 19 7.94 29.92 -21.14
C HIS A 19 6.61 29.57 -20.45
N ILE A 20 5.52 29.44 -21.20
CA ILE A 20 4.21 29.04 -20.68
C ILE A 20 4.27 27.61 -20.09
N ILE A 21 4.88 26.67 -20.82
CA ILE A 21 5.05 25.28 -20.34
C ILE A 21 5.86 25.26 -19.05
N LEU A 22 6.96 26.00 -18.99
CA LEU A 22 7.79 26.07 -17.78
C LEU A 22 7.02 26.63 -16.58
N MET A 23 6.23 27.69 -16.79
CA MET A 23 5.38 28.27 -15.71
C MET A 23 4.30 27.28 -15.23
N ILE A 24 3.72 26.50 -16.14
CA ILE A 24 2.75 25.46 -15.78
C ILE A 24 3.44 24.37 -14.94
N LEU A 25 4.61 23.89 -15.36
CA LEU A 25 5.37 22.86 -14.62
C LEU A 25 5.75 23.34 -13.22
N ILE A 26 6.29 24.55 -13.11
CA ILE A 26 6.65 25.15 -11.80
C ILE A 26 5.42 25.24 -10.89
N LYS A 27 4.28 25.71 -11.43
CA LYS A 27 3.04 25.82 -10.64
C LYS A 27 2.53 24.46 -10.18
N THR A 28 2.64 23.43 -11.03
CA THR A 28 2.25 22.06 -10.70
C THR A 28 3.15 21.51 -9.60
N ASP A 29 4.45 21.72 -9.69
CA ASP A 29 5.41 21.25 -8.66
C ASP A 29 5.16 21.94 -7.31
N ILE A 30 4.92 23.26 -7.29
CA ILE A 30 4.57 23.99 -6.06
C ILE A 30 3.29 23.45 -5.44
N ASN A 31 2.24 23.21 -6.25
CA ASN A 31 0.99 22.65 -5.73
C ASN A 31 1.19 21.23 -5.17
N ASN A 32 1.97 20.39 -5.84
CA ASN A 32 2.27 19.04 -5.36
C ASN A 32 3.04 19.08 -4.03
N MET A 33 4.04 19.95 -3.91
CA MET A 33 4.79 20.14 -2.65
C MET A 33 3.87 20.58 -1.51
N THR A 34 2.98 21.56 -1.76
CA THR A 34 2.01 22.03 -0.76
C THR A 34 1.05 20.93 -0.34
N ASN A 35 0.58 20.10 -1.29
CA ASN A 35 -0.31 18.99 -1.00
C ASN A 35 0.38 17.91 -0.16
N LEU A 36 1.63 17.58 -0.44
CA LEU A 36 2.40 16.62 0.34
C LEU A 36 2.70 17.11 1.77
N GLU A 37 2.96 18.42 1.93
CA GLU A 37 3.15 19.02 3.25
C GLU A 37 1.86 18.96 4.08
N ASN A 38 0.72 19.30 3.49
CA ASN A 38 -0.59 19.17 4.14
C ASN A 38 -0.87 17.69 4.51
N PHE A 39 -0.60 16.75 3.59
CA PHE A 39 -0.75 15.32 3.86
C PHE A 39 0.15 14.87 5.01
N ARG A 40 1.37 15.39 5.12
CA ARG A 40 2.30 15.11 6.23
C ARG A 40 1.71 15.55 7.57
N GLU A 41 1.23 16.79 7.67
CA GLU A 41 0.66 17.30 8.91
C GLU A 41 -0.60 16.51 9.32
N GLU A 42 -1.50 16.22 8.39
CA GLU A 42 -2.68 15.38 8.64
C GLU A 42 -2.30 13.96 9.10
N THR A 43 -1.30 13.36 8.45
CA THR A 43 -0.79 12.03 8.80
C THR A 43 -0.19 12.03 10.20
N LYS A 44 0.64 13.02 10.51
CA LYS A 44 1.27 13.20 11.82
C LYS A 44 0.23 13.34 12.93
N GLU A 45 -0.74 14.26 12.76
CA GLU A 45 -1.82 14.46 13.73
C GLU A 45 -2.62 13.17 13.95
N TRP A 46 -2.95 12.47 12.85
CA TRP A 46 -3.70 11.23 12.95
C TRP A 46 -2.92 10.14 13.67
N LEU A 47 -1.64 9.96 13.35
CA LEU A 47 -0.77 8.96 14.00
C LEU A 47 -0.58 9.27 15.48
N ASP A 48 -0.32 10.53 15.84
CA ASP A 48 -0.11 10.96 17.21
C ASP A 48 -1.37 10.70 18.07
N LYS A 49 -2.55 10.85 17.49
CA LYS A 49 -3.84 10.61 18.15
C LYS A 49 -4.23 9.13 18.21
N ASN A 50 -3.92 8.37 17.17
CA ASN A 50 -4.53 7.05 16.95
C ASN A 50 -3.59 5.87 17.20
N CYS A 51 -2.27 6.06 17.13
CA CYS A 51 -1.34 4.98 17.43
C CYS A 51 -1.27 4.74 18.94
N PRO A 52 -1.66 3.54 19.43
CA PRO A 52 -1.65 3.24 20.85
C PRO A 52 -0.23 3.28 21.45
N PRO A 53 -0.07 3.56 22.75
CA PRO A 53 1.25 3.67 23.38
C PRO A 53 2.12 2.42 23.22
N SER A 54 1.58 1.22 23.39
CA SER A 54 2.36 -0.02 23.25
C SER A 54 2.72 -0.37 21.80
N MET A 55 2.09 0.31 20.83
CA MET A 55 2.38 0.20 19.41
C MET A 55 3.40 1.23 18.94
N ARG A 56 3.83 2.12 19.81
CA ARG A 56 4.92 3.07 19.57
C ARG A 56 6.20 2.47 20.12
N SER A 57 7.26 2.66 19.39
CA SER A 57 8.51 2.03 19.64
C SER A 57 9.00 1.85 21.01
N GLY A 58 9.30 0.72 21.18
CA GLY A 58 10.49 0.44 21.91
C GLY A 58 11.58 -0.21 21.07
N ALA A 59 12.44 -0.99 21.68
CA ALA A 59 13.50 -1.71 21.00
C ALA A 59 13.01 -2.82 20.02
N ASP A 60 11.73 -3.16 20.08
CA ASP A 60 11.13 -4.18 19.20
C ASP A 60 10.05 -3.57 18.29
N PRO A 61 10.34 -3.37 16.98
CA PRO A 61 9.37 -2.83 16.03
C PRO A 61 8.30 -3.84 15.62
N MET A 62 8.38 -5.08 16.08
CA MET A 62 7.47 -6.15 15.67
C MET A 62 6.41 -6.42 16.72
N ILE A 63 5.18 -6.61 16.27
CA ILE A 63 4.13 -7.26 17.03
C ILE A 63 4.46 -8.77 17.09
N PRO A 64 4.11 -9.49 18.19
CA PRO A 64 4.29 -10.92 18.24
C PRO A 64 3.80 -11.64 16.98
N VAL A 65 4.56 -12.60 16.48
CA VAL A 65 4.30 -13.27 15.19
C VAL A 65 2.90 -13.83 15.10
N ASP A 66 2.36 -14.38 16.20
CA ASP A 66 1.02 -14.97 16.21
C ASP A 66 -0.09 -13.93 15.98
N GLU A 67 0.13 -12.69 16.41
CA GLU A 67 -0.81 -11.58 16.26
C GLU A 67 -0.68 -10.88 14.89
N VAL A 68 0.55 -10.65 14.44
CA VAL A 68 0.83 -9.85 13.23
C VAL A 68 0.33 -10.48 11.93
N TRP A 69 0.15 -11.82 11.92
CA TRP A 69 -0.36 -12.53 10.74
C TRP A 69 -1.86 -12.40 10.54
N GLY A 70 -2.62 -11.98 11.57
CA GLY A 70 -4.07 -11.90 11.51
C GLY A 70 -4.76 -13.24 11.26
N GLY A 71 -5.97 -13.19 10.71
CA GLY A 71 -6.79 -14.35 10.38
C GLY A 71 -7.97 -14.55 11.31
N ARG A 72 -8.90 -15.43 10.92
CA ARG A 72 -10.16 -15.68 11.67
C ARG A 72 -9.97 -16.14 13.12
N ASN A 73 -8.85 -16.83 13.37
CA ASN A 73 -8.55 -17.39 14.68
C ASN A 73 -7.36 -16.67 15.35
N ALA A 74 -7.06 -15.44 14.92
CA ALA A 74 -6.02 -14.65 15.54
C ALA A 74 -6.41 -14.25 16.96
N GLU A 75 -5.54 -14.56 17.91
CA GLU A 75 -5.69 -14.16 19.31
C GLU A 75 -4.72 -13.02 19.61
N TYR A 76 -5.27 -11.90 20.07
CA TYR A 76 -4.50 -10.70 20.40
C TYR A 76 -4.31 -10.62 21.92
N LYS A 77 -3.13 -10.99 22.40
CA LYS A 77 -2.77 -10.90 23.83
C LYS A 77 -2.71 -9.45 24.30
N ASN A 78 -2.30 -8.55 23.40
CA ASN A 78 -2.36 -7.12 23.62
C ASN A 78 -3.54 -6.51 22.84
N PRO A 79 -4.60 -6.03 23.51
CA PRO A 79 -5.73 -5.40 22.83
C PRO A 79 -5.35 -4.19 21.97
N GLU A 80 -4.25 -3.51 22.30
CA GLU A 80 -3.77 -2.36 21.52
C GLU A 80 -3.21 -2.78 20.15
N SER A 81 -2.71 -4.01 19.99
CA SER A 81 -2.28 -4.51 18.68
C SER A 81 -3.47 -4.70 17.73
N LYS A 82 -4.58 -5.25 18.24
CA LYS A 82 -5.82 -5.34 17.45
C LYS A 82 -6.40 -3.97 17.12
N LEU A 83 -6.46 -3.09 18.11
CA LEU A 83 -6.92 -1.70 17.91
C LEU A 83 -6.09 -0.98 16.85
N TRP A 84 -4.78 -1.18 16.87
CA TRP A 84 -3.87 -0.59 15.88
C TRP A 84 -4.12 -1.15 14.48
N LEU A 85 -4.27 -2.46 14.35
CA LEU A 85 -4.63 -3.11 13.08
C LEU A 85 -5.96 -2.55 12.54
N ASP A 86 -6.98 -2.45 13.38
CA ASP A 86 -8.30 -1.96 12.96
C ASP A 86 -8.20 -0.52 12.44
N ARG A 87 -7.55 0.38 13.18
CA ARG A 87 -7.36 1.78 12.78
C ARG A 87 -6.58 1.93 11.48
N MET A 88 -5.50 1.17 11.32
CA MET A 88 -4.72 1.18 10.09
C MET A 88 -5.48 0.57 8.91
N GLY A 89 -6.26 -0.49 9.17
CA GLY A 89 -7.13 -1.13 8.17
C GLY A 89 -8.28 -0.22 7.74
N GLU A 90 -8.93 0.51 8.65
CA GLU A 90 -9.98 1.49 8.32
C GLU A 90 -9.46 2.64 7.45
N LYS A 91 -8.21 3.06 7.66
CA LYS A 91 -7.53 4.03 6.80
C LYS A 91 -7.05 3.42 5.47
N GLY A 92 -7.09 2.10 5.32
CA GLY A 92 -6.48 1.39 4.19
C GLY A 92 -4.95 1.45 4.20
N TRP A 93 -4.34 1.84 5.32
CA TRP A 93 -2.89 2.05 5.44
C TRP A 93 -2.10 0.77 5.70
N THR A 94 -2.75 -0.35 5.92
CA THR A 94 -2.12 -1.68 5.82
C THR A 94 -1.74 -2.02 4.38
N MET A 95 -2.46 -1.44 3.40
CA MET A 95 -2.16 -1.51 1.97
C MET A 95 -2.36 -0.13 1.31
N PRO A 96 -1.44 0.82 1.57
CA PRO A 96 -1.66 2.23 1.28
C PRO A 96 -1.82 2.56 -0.21
N THR A 97 -1.21 1.79 -1.12
CA THR A 97 -1.28 2.03 -2.57
C THR A 97 -2.51 1.40 -3.23
N VAL A 98 -3.20 0.50 -2.55
CA VAL A 98 -4.39 -0.18 -3.10
C VAL A 98 -5.51 0.84 -3.28
N PRO A 99 -6.28 0.76 -4.39
CA PRO A 99 -7.42 1.65 -4.62
C PRO A 99 -8.43 1.65 -3.47
N LYS A 100 -9.00 2.82 -3.20
CA LYS A 100 -10.00 3.00 -2.13
C LYS A 100 -11.25 2.15 -2.33
N GLU A 101 -11.61 1.85 -3.57
CA GLU A 101 -12.75 0.98 -3.91
C GLU A 101 -12.61 -0.45 -3.37
N TYR A 102 -11.38 -0.91 -3.12
CA TYR A 102 -11.10 -2.20 -2.48
C TYR A 102 -10.70 -2.05 -1.00
N GLY A 103 -10.87 -0.86 -0.43
CA GLY A 103 -10.57 -0.57 0.97
C GLY A 103 -9.13 -0.17 1.25
N GLY A 104 -8.30 0.02 0.23
CA GLY A 104 -6.94 0.51 0.37
C GLY A 104 -6.85 2.02 0.59
N GLY A 105 -5.65 2.53 0.86
CA GLY A 105 -5.41 3.95 1.10
C GLY A 105 -5.55 4.82 -0.14
N GLY A 106 -5.35 4.25 -1.33
CA GLY A 106 -5.35 5.00 -2.60
C GLY A 106 -4.25 6.05 -2.67
N LEU A 107 -3.17 5.86 -1.91
CA LEU A 107 -2.07 6.82 -1.81
C LEU A 107 -1.12 6.72 -3.01
N SER A 108 -0.62 7.87 -3.44
CA SER A 108 0.49 7.98 -4.38
C SER A 108 1.79 7.47 -3.74
N LYS A 109 2.82 7.23 -4.56
CA LYS A 109 4.15 6.83 -4.08
C LYS A 109 4.77 7.85 -3.11
N ASP A 110 4.56 9.14 -3.36
CA ASP A 110 5.10 10.21 -2.54
C ASP A 110 4.36 10.31 -1.19
N GLU A 111 3.03 10.14 -1.18
CA GLU A 111 2.25 10.05 0.05
C GLU A 111 2.60 8.81 0.88
N VAL A 112 2.85 7.66 0.24
CA VAL A 112 3.34 6.45 0.94
C VAL A 112 4.70 6.70 1.58
N LYS A 113 5.59 7.42 0.90
CA LYS A 113 6.88 7.80 1.48
C LYS A 113 6.68 8.66 2.73
N VAL A 114 5.82 9.67 2.66
CA VAL A 114 5.47 10.52 3.81
C VAL A 114 4.88 9.68 4.95
N LEU A 115 3.92 8.79 4.65
CA LEU A 115 3.33 7.90 5.65
C LEU A 115 4.39 7.04 6.36
N ASN A 116 5.32 6.46 5.61
CA ASN A 116 6.39 5.63 6.17
C ASN A 116 7.36 6.46 7.04
N GLU A 117 7.69 7.67 6.63
CA GLU A 117 8.52 8.59 7.42
C GLU A 117 7.85 8.93 8.77
N GLU A 118 6.55 9.20 8.76
CA GLU A 118 5.80 9.53 9.97
C GLU A 118 5.58 8.29 10.88
N LEU A 119 5.34 7.11 10.30
CA LEU A 119 5.32 5.85 11.05
C LEU A 119 6.66 5.58 11.71
N PHE A 120 7.76 5.81 10.99
CA PHE A 120 9.11 5.67 11.52
C PHE A 120 9.40 6.71 12.62
N ARG A 121 8.97 7.97 12.46
CA ARG A 121 9.13 9.04 13.46
C ARG A 121 8.60 8.65 14.82
N ILE A 122 7.44 8.01 14.88
CA ILE A 122 6.81 7.56 16.14
C ILE A 122 7.24 6.14 16.54
N GLY A 123 8.06 5.49 15.72
CA GLY A 123 8.46 4.10 15.91
C GLY A 123 7.25 3.14 15.91
N ALA A 124 6.30 3.34 15.02
CA ALA A 124 5.09 2.52 14.96
C ALA A 124 5.43 1.06 14.62
N LYS A 125 4.83 0.13 15.34
CA LYS A 125 4.93 -1.29 15.03
C LYS A 125 4.13 -1.63 13.77
N GLN A 126 4.62 -2.61 12.99
CA GLN A 126 3.91 -3.13 11.84
C GLN A 126 2.61 -3.80 12.27
N PRO A 127 1.43 -3.30 11.86
CA PRO A 127 0.15 -3.82 12.37
C PRO A 127 -0.22 -5.17 11.77
N LEU A 128 0.23 -5.47 10.55
CA LEU A 128 -0.14 -6.67 9.81
C LEU A 128 1.00 -7.09 8.88
N LEU A 129 1.40 -8.36 8.98
CA LEU A 129 2.32 -9.03 8.07
C LEU A 129 1.62 -10.26 7.53
N SER A 130 1.32 -10.33 6.24
CA SER A 130 0.52 -11.39 5.65
C SER A 130 0.92 -11.69 4.21
N PHE A 131 0.95 -12.96 3.83
CA PHE A 131 1.06 -13.37 2.43
C PHE A 131 -0.05 -12.77 1.56
N GLY A 132 -1.20 -12.48 2.16
CA GLY A 132 -2.27 -11.76 1.48
C GLY A 132 -1.83 -10.40 0.96
N ILE A 133 -1.06 -9.64 1.77
CA ILE A 133 -0.63 -8.28 1.42
C ILE A 133 0.41 -8.28 0.29
N TRP A 134 1.46 -9.07 0.42
CA TRP A 134 2.64 -8.96 -0.44
C TRP A 134 2.72 -10.00 -1.56
N MET A 135 1.87 -11.04 -1.52
CA MET A 135 1.83 -12.05 -2.59
C MET A 135 0.48 -12.08 -3.30
N LEU A 136 -0.63 -12.27 -2.57
CA LEU A 136 -1.93 -12.49 -3.21
C LEU A 136 -2.58 -11.22 -3.73
N ALA A 137 -2.66 -10.15 -2.92
CA ALA A 137 -3.36 -8.94 -3.33
C ALA A 137 -2.75 -8.27 -4.58
N PRO A 138 -1.42 -8.20 -4.78
CA PRO A 138 -0.85 -7.73 -6.05
C PRO A 138 -1.31 -8.55 -7.26
N VAL A 139 -1.36 -9.89 -7.12
CA VAL A 139 -1.83 -10.78 -8.20
C VAL A 139 -3.32 -10.58 -8.46
N LEU A 140 -4.15 -10.46 -7.40
CA LEU A 140 -5.57 -10.18 -7.56
C LEU A 140 -5.83 -8.83 -8.23
N LEU A 141 -5.07 -7.79 -7.87
CA LEU A 141 -5.21 -6.47 -8.49
C LEU A 141 -4.91 -6.49 -9.98
N GLU A 142 -3.95 -7.29 -10.42
CA GLU A 142 -3.53 -7.36 -11.82
C GLU A 142 -4.37 -8.36 -12.63
N TYR A 143 -4.65 -9.56 -12.10
CA TYR A 143 -5.24 -10.67 -12.84
C TYR A 143 -6.59 -11.15 -12.32
N GLY A 144 -7.01 -10.73 -11.12
CA GLY A 144 -8.25 -11.17 -10.51
C GLY A 144 -9.49 -10.58 -11.18
N SER A 145 -10.61 -11.30 -11.13
CA SER A 145 -11.91 -10.72 -11.50
C SER A 145 -12.34 -9.66 -10.46
N GLU A 146 -13.29 -8.80 -10.84
CA GLU A 146 -13.82 -7.78 -9.94
C GLU A 146 -14.47 -8.39 -8.68
N GLU A 147 -15.11 -9.55 -8.83
CA GLU A 147 -15.70 -10.30 -7.72
C GLU A 147 -14.60 -10.76 -6.75
N GLN A 148 -13.51 -11.35 -7.26
CA GLN A 148 -12.39 -11.80 -6.46
C GLN A 148 -11.69 -10.63 -5.73
N LYS A 149 -11.49 -9.51 -6.41
CA LYS A 149 -10.92 -8.29 -5.79
C LYS A 149 -11.78 -7.80 -4.64
N LYS A 150 -13.09 -7.64 -4.87
CA LYS A 150 -14.04 -7.14 -3.88
C LYS A 150 -14.25 -8.10 -2.72
N GLU A 151 -14.16 -9.39 -2.96
CA GLU A 151 -14.29 -10.40 -1.92
C GLU A 151 -13.06 -10.49 -1.01
N HIS A 152 -11.86 -10.50 -1.59
CA HIS A 152 -10.65 -10.87 -0.85
C HIS A 152 -9.82 -9.67 -0.37
N ILE A 153 -9.67 -8.63 -1.19
CA ILE A 153 -8.77 -7.52 -0.87
C ILE A 153 -9.18 -6.78 0.41
N PRO A 154 -10.46 -6.43 0.64
CA PRO A 154 -10.87 -5.79 1.88
C PRO A 154 -10.57 -6.63 3.13
N LYS A 155 -10.77 -7.95 3.05
CA LYS A 155 -10.49 -8.87 4.16
C LYS A 155 -8.99 -9.03 4.42
N ILE A 156 -8.16 -8.95 3.37
CA ILE A 156 -6.69 -8.92 3.49
C ILE A 156 -6.24 -7.67 4.21
N ILE A 157 -6.75 -6.50 3.79
CA ILE A 157 -6.42 -5.18 4.37
C ILE A 157 -6.72 -5.13 5.87
N LYS A 158 -7.85 -5.71 6.29
CA LYS A 158 -8.29 -5.76 7.69
C LYS A 158 -7.67 -6.89 8.49
N GLY A 159 -6.87 -7.76 7.86
CA GLY A 159 -6.28 -8.92 8.53
C GLY A 159 -7.31 -9.99 8.95
N GLU A 160 -8.49 -10.03 8.34
CA GLU A 160 -9.56 -11.00 8.64
C GLU A 160 -9.27 -12.40 8.12
N ILE A 161 -8.44 -12.50 7.07
CA ILE A 161 -8.06 -13.76 6.43
C ILE A 161 -6.54 -13.90 6.44
N ARG A 162 -6.07 -15.05 6.93
CA ARG A 162 -4.67 -15.45 6.81
C ARG A 162 -4.48 -16.33 5.59
N TRP A 163 -3.48 -15.99 4.79
CA TRP A 163 -3.09 -16.71 3.60
C TRP A 163 -1.79 -17.47 3.80
N CYS A 164 -1.64 -18.58 3.12
CA CYS A 164 -0.41 -19.37 3.10
C CYS A 164 0.01 -19.61 1.64
N GLN A 165 1.28 -19.96 1.48
CA GLN A 165 1.86 -20.41 0.23
C GLN A 165 2.02 -21.93 0.27
N GLY A 166 1.49 -22.61 -0.74
CA GLY A 166 1.56 -24.06 -0.84
C GLY A 166 2.38 -24.48 -2.07
N TYR A 167 3.71 -24.25 -2.05
CA TYR A 167 4.58 -24.63 -3.16
C TYR A 167 5.28 -25.95 -2.90
N SER A 168 6.01 -26.02 -1.80
CA SER A 168 6.84 -27.17 -1.48
C SER A 168 6.12 -28.19 -0.61
N GLU A 169 6.40 -29.45 -0.82
CA GLU A 169 6.05 -30.58 0.06
C GLU A 169 7.30 -31.04 0.82
N PRO A 170 7.15 -31.85 1.89
CA PRO A 170 8.31 -32.39 2.59
C PRO A 170 9.30 -33.15 1.71
N GLY A 171 8.82 -33.79 0.66
CA GLY A 171 9.64 -34.55 -0.31
C GLY A 171 9.91 -33.84 -1.63
N SER A 172 9.38 -32.64 -1.84
CA SER A 172 9.47 -31.91 -3.11
C SER A 172 9.59 -30.41 -2.89
N GLY A 173 10.77 -29.88 -3.17
CA GLY A 173 11.09 -28.46 -3.14
C GLY A 173 11.56 -27.97 -4.52
N SER A 174 12.89 -27.82 -4.70
CA SER A 174 13.47 -27.46 -6.00
C SER A 174 13.21 -28.50 -7.09
N ASP A 175 13.09 -29.76 -6.73
CA ASP A 175 12.62 -30.83 -7.60
C ASP A 175 11.08 -30.86 -7.63
N LEU A 176 10.48 -30.00 -8.43
CA LEU A 176 9.04 -29.89 -8.60
C LEU A 176 8.43 -31.17 -9.24
N ALA A 177 9.22 -31.91 -10.01
CA ALA A 177 8.76 -33.15 -10.67
C ALA A 177 8.40 -34.25 -9.69
N SER A 178 8.91 -34.20 -8.44
CA SER A 178 8.63 -35.18 -7.40
C SER A 178 7.39 -34.84 -6.53
N LEU A 179 6.57 -33.85 -6.91
CA LEU A 179 5.31 -33.53 -6.24
C LEU A 179 4.39 -34.76 -6.14
N ALA A 180 3.94 -35.04 -4.95
CA ALA A 180 3.03 -36.15 -4.66
C ALA A 180 1.58 -35.71 -4.40
N THR A 181 1.34 -34.39 -4.17
CA THR A 181 -0.02 -33.84 -4.02
C THR A 181 -0.86 -34.10 -5.27
N LYS A 182 -2.03 -34.68 -5.06
CA LYS A 182 -2.99 -34.99 -6.14
C LYS A 182 -4.25 -34.17 -5.95
N ALA A 183 -4.81 -33.72 -7.07
CA ALA A 183 -6.17 -33.19 -7.11
C ALA A 183 -7.11 -34.26 -7.65
N GLU A 184 -8.16 -34.59 -6.92
CA GLU A 184 -9.21 -35.51 -7.34
C GLU A 184 -10.52 -34.72 -7.49
N ASP A 185 -11.12 -34.81 -8.68
CA ASP A 185 -12.43 -34.21 -8.90
C ASP A 185 -13.50 -35.09 -8.26
N ILE A 186 -14.12 -34.58 -7.19
CA ILE A 186 -15.20 -35.26 -6.46
C ILE A 186 -16.58 -34.72 -6.81
N GLY A 187 -16.69 -33.95 -7.88
CA GLY A 187 -17.91 -33.28 -8.32
C GLY A 187 -18.23 -32.01 -7.53
N GLU A 188 -19.31 -31.36 -7.93
CA GLU A 188 -19.81 -30.17 -7.21
C GLU A 188 -20.35 -30.57 -5.82
N LYS A 189 -20.01 -29.76 -4.82
CA LYS A 189 -20.58 -29.81 -3.46
C LYS A 189 -21.65 -28.78 -3.29
#